data_9593309c9816596ffdc02ff1e67ad20e
#
_entry.id   9593309c9816596ffdc02ff1e67ad20e
#
_cell.length_a   1.000
_cell.length_b   1.000
_cell.length_c   1.000
_cell.angle_alpha   90.00
_cell.angle_beta   90.00
_cell.angle_gamma   90.00
#
_symmetry.space_group_name_H-M   'P 1'
#
loop_
_entity.id
_entity.type
_entity.pdbx_description
1 polymer ?
#
loop_
_entity_poly.entity_id
_entity_poly.type
_entity_poly.pdbx_seq_one_letter_code
_entity_poly.pdbx_strand_id
1 'polypeptide(L)'
;MSDQEDYKSLMSALVKKQMIMLGPQVALSKARCVTSLTIGQDGQVTDISGDPHNALEQLAGEYMKLSGQIANTTLESLLEQYPSIKSRRLQQA
;
A
#
# COMPACT_ATOMS: atom_id res chain seq x y z
N MET A 1 12.67 15.90 -2.36
CA MET A 1 11.65 14.90 -2.50
C MET A 1 12.13 13.56 -2.16
N SER A 2 11.54 12.96 -1.22
CA SER A 2 11.99 11.67 -0.81
C SER A 2 11.06 10.59 -1.39
N ASP A 3 11.62 9.45 -1.67
CA ASP A 3 10.86 8.29 -2.08
C ASP A 3 9.81 7.93 -1.03
N GLN A 4 10.08 8.23 0.22
CA GLN A 4 9.18 7.92 1.31
C GLN A 4 7.84 8.63 1.15
N GLU A 5 7.83 9.87 0.66
CA GLU A 5 6.58 10.59 0.45
C GLU A 5 5.75 9.94 -0.65
N ASP A 6 6.40 9.51 -1.72
CA ASP A 6 5.69 8.79 -2.78
C ASP A 6 5.13 7.47 -2.27
N TYR A 7 5.89 6.74 -1.48
CA TYR A 7 5.41 5.50 -0.89
C TYR A 7 4.22 5.73 0.04
N LYS A 8 4.29 6.78 0.86
CA LYS A 8 3.15 7.12 1.73
C LYS A 8 1.90 7.41 0.91
N SER A 9 2.05 8.20 -0.15
CA SER A 9 0.91 8.55 -1.01
C SER A 9 0.34 7.32 -1.69
N LEU A 10 1.20 6.49 -2.25
CA LEU A 10 0.76 5.27 -2.93
C LEU A 10 0.04 4.33 -1.97
N MET A 11 0.64 4.10 -0.81
CA MET A 11 0.04 3.19 0.16
C MET A 11 -1.25 3.74 0.75
N SER A 12 -1.33 5.06 0.96
CA SER A 12 -2.58 5.69 1.39
C SER A 12 -3.68 5.47 0.37
N ALA A 13 -3.37 5.65 -0.90
CA ALA A 13 -4.33 5.42 -1.97
C ALA A 13 -4.78 3.96 -2.00
N LEU A 14 -3.83 3.03 -1.84
CA LEU A 14 -4.15 1.62 -1.83
C LEU A 14 -5.10 1.27 -0.67
N VAL A 15 -4.78 1.73 0.53
CA VAL A 15 -5.63 1.47 1.70
C VAL A 15 -7.03 2.04 1.47
N LYS A 16 -7.11 3.27 0.98
CA LYS A 16 -8.41 3.92 0.77
C LYS A 16 -9.27 3.20 -0.26
N LYS A 17 -8.65 2.70 -1.33
CA LYS A 17 -9.38 1.92 -2.31
C LYS A 17 -9.87 0.60 -1.73
N GLN A 18 -9.05 -0.05 -0.91
CA GLN A 18 -9.47 -1.28 -0.26
C GLN A 18 -10.59 -1.02 0.76
N MET A 19 -10.59 0.15 1.41
CA MET A 19 -11.68 0.54 2.30
C MET A 19 -13.01 0.61 1.57
N ILE A 20 -12.99 1.08 0.33
CA ILE A 20 -14.21 1.12 -0.49
C ILE A 20 -14.64 -0.28 -0.88
N MET A 21 -13.69 -1.14 -1.21
CA MET A 21 -13.99 -2.48 -1.73
C MET A 21 -14.32 -3.49 -0.64
N LEU A 22 -13.60 -3.43 0.49
CA LEU A 22 -13.70 -4.44 1.56
C LEU A 22 -14.39 -3.91 2.81
N GLY A 23 -14.63 -2.61 2.87
CA GLY A 23 -15.11 -1.95 4.06
C GLY A 23 -13.95 -1.43 4.92
N PRO A 24 -14.18 -0.32 5.63
CA PRO A 24 -13.09 0.33 6.38
C PRO A 24 -12.47 -0.56 7.44
N GLN A 25 -13.27 -1.33 8.17
CA GLN A 25 -12.73 -2.13 9.26
C GLN A 25 -11.80 -3.22 8.76
N VAL A 26 -12.19 -3.92 7.70
CA VAL A 26 -11.37 -4.99 7.14
C VAL A 26 -10.09 -4.42 6.54
N ALA A 27 -10.22 -3.36 5.74
CA ALA A 27 -9.06 -2.76 5.09
C ALA A 27 -8.06 -2.23 6.10
N LEU A 28 -8.53 -1.52 7.13
CA LEU A 28 -7.64 -0.97 8.15
C LEU A 28 -7.01 -2.06 9.00
N SER A 29 -7.77 -3.09 9.33
CA SER A 29 -7.25 -4.20 10.11
C SER A 29 -6.08 -4.87 9.40
N LYS A 30 -6.22 -5.11 8.09
CA LYS A 30 -5.15 -5.71 7.31
C LYS A 30 -3.94 -4.79 7.17
N ALA A 31 -4.20 -3.51 6.94
CA ALA A 31 -3.09 -2.55 6.83
C ALA A 31 -2.29 -2.48 8.12
N ARG A 32 -2.96 -2.58 9.24
CA ARG A 32 -2.29 -2.51 10.55
C ARG A 32 -1.49 -3.76 10.88
N CYS A 33 -1.66 -4.84 10.13
CA CYS A 33 -0.79 -6.00 10.25
C CYS A 33 0.63 -5.68 9.81
N VAL A 34 0.80 -4.64 9.00
CA VAL A 34 2.13 -4.17 8.61
C VAL A 34 2.61 -3.20 9.68
N THR A 35 3.37 -3.71 10.63
CA THR A 35 3.72 -2.95 11.84
C THR A 35 4.64 -1.78 11.57
N SER A 36 5.31 -1.75 10.42
CA SER A 36 6.17 -0.62 10.06
C SER A 36 5.38 0.60 9.58
N LEU A 37 4.06 0.47 9.41
CA LEU A 37 3.22 1.58 8.98
C LEU A 37 2.42 2.16 10.13
N THR A 38 2.30 3.48 10.13
CA THR A 38 1.37 4.17 11.00
C THR A 38 0.21 4.65 10.14
N ILE A 39 -1.00 4.20 10.44
CA ILE A 39 -2.16 4.42 9.59
C ILE A 39 -3.29 5.02 10.42
N GLY A 40 -3.84 6.14 9.92
CA GLY A 40 -4.99 6.77 10.57
C GLY A 40 -6.29 6.05 10.22
N GLN A 41 -7.34 6.45 10.90
CA GLN A 41 -8.66 5.85 10.71
C GLN A 41 -9.23 6.17 9.32
N ASP A 42 -8.73 7.21 8.69
CA ASP A 42 -9.13 7.59 7.34
C ASP A 42 -8.38 6.83 6.25
N GLY A 43 -7.45 5.94 6.64
CA GLY A 43 -6.65 5.18 5.69
C GLY A 43 -5.37 5.88 5.27
N GLN A 44 -5.07 7.03 5.84
CA GLN A 44 -3.86 7.77 5.50
C GLN A 44 -2.64 7.14 6.16
N VAL A 45 -1.63 6.81 5.37
CA VAL A 45 -0.34 6.34 5.90
C VAL A 45 0.46 7.58 6.27
N THR A 46 0.68 7.76 7.57
CA THR A 46 1.32 8.97 8.07
C THR A 46 2.81 8.78 8.32
N ASP A 47 3.25 7.55 8.51
CA ASP A 47 4.65 7.29 8.75
C ASP A 47 5.02 5.87 8.31
N ILE A 48 6.28 5.70 7.90
CA ILE A 48 6.83 4.40 7.52
C ILE A 48 8.12 4.22 8.29
N SER A 49 8.21 3.14 9.04
CA SER A 49 9.42 2.78 9.77
C SER A 49 10.20 1.75 8.95
N GLY A 50 11.48 2.02 8.71
CA GLY A 50 12.31 1.10 7.94
C GLY A 50 12.16 1.29 6.44
N ASP A 51 12.29 0.20 5.68
CA ASP A 51 12.31 0.26 4.23
C ASP A 51 10.90 0.41 3.64
N PRO A 52 10.61 1.52 2.96
CA PRO A 52 9.27 1.72 2.39
C PRO A 52 8.89 0.68 1.35
N HIS A 53 9.85 0.21 0.55
CA HIS A 53 9.56 -0.81 -0.45
C HIS A 53 9.08 -2.10 0.22
N ASN A 54 9.76 -2.51 1.28
CA ASN A 54 9.38 -3.70 2.01
C ASN A 54 7.99 -3.55 2.63
N ALA A 55 7.70 -2.37 3.18
CA ALA A 55 6.38 -2.10 3.74
C ALA A 55 5.28 -2.19 2.68
N LEU A 56 5.54 -1.66 1.49
CA LEU A 56 4.59 -1.73 0.39
C LEU A 56 4.31 -3.19 0.01
N GLU A 57 5.36 -4.00 -0.10
CA GLU A 57 5.18 -5.40 -0.47
C GLU A 57 4.40 -6.17 0.60
N GLN A 58 4.64 -5.87 1.87
CA GLN A 58 3.88 -6.50 2.94
C GLN A 58 2.41 -6.08 2.90
N LEU A 59 2.15 -4.80 2.66
CA LEU A 59 0.79 -4.30 2.59
C LEU A 59 0.04 -4.94 1.41
N ALA A 60 0.67 -4.97 0.25
CA ALA A 60 0.07 -5.59 -0.93
C ALA A 60 -0.23 -7.05 -0.66
N GLY A 61 0.70 -7.76 0.00
CA GLY A 61 0.51 -9.16 0.33
C GLY A 61 -0.69 -9.40 1.22
N GLU A 62 -0.92 -8.52 2.20
CA GLU A 62 -2.08 -8.66 3.08
C GLU A 62 -3.39 -8.54 2.31
N TYR A 63 -3.46 -7.58 1.40
CA TYR A 63 -4.68 -7.40 0.61
C TYR A 63 -4.86 -8.53 -0.41
N MET A 64 -3.77 -9.04 -0.97
CA MET A 64 -3.86 -10.15 -1.92
C MET A 64 -4.41 -11.42 -1.27
N LYS A 65 -4.19 -11.60 0.02
CA LYS A 65 -4.78 -12.74 0.74
C LYS A 65 -6.29 -12.67 0.77
N LEU A 66 -6.85 -11.46 0.70
CA LEU A 66 -8.31 -11.26 0.79
C LEU A 66 -8.97 -11.18 -0.58
N SER A 67 -8.42 -10.37 -1.47
CA SER A 67 -9.06 -10.10 -2.75
C SER A 67 -8.24 -10.54 -3.95
N GLY A 68 -7.05 -11.12 -3.73
CA GLY A 68 -6.29 -11.78 -4.78
C GLY A 68 -5.98 -10.86 -5.95
N GLN A 69 -6.41 -11.28 -7.13
CA GLN A 69 -6.13 -10.56 -8.38
C GLN A 69 -6.65 -9.12 -8.36
N ILE A 70 -7.76 -8.88 -7.69
CA ILE A 70 -8.33 -7.53 -7.61
C ILE A 70 -7.38 -6.58 -6.89
N ALA A 71 -6.77 -7.05 -5.78
CA ALA A 71 -5.81 -6.22 -5.06
C ALA A 71 -4.58 -5.94 -5.92
N ASN A 72 -4.11 -6.94 -6.65
CA ASN A 72 -2.95 -6.77 -7.52
C ASN A 72 -3.25 -5.78 -8.64
N THR A 73 -4.42 -5.87 -9.25
CA THR A 73 -4.82 -4.95 -10.32
C THR A 73 -4.92 -3.52 -9.78
N THR A 74 -5.49 -3.37 -8.58
CA THR A 74 -5.58 -2.05 -7.95
C THR A 74 -4.20 -1.46 -7.73
N LEU A 75 -3.28 -2.26 -7.21
CA LEU A 75 -1.91 -1.79 -6.98
C LEU A 75 -1.24 -1.39 -8.29
N GLU A 76 -1.36 -2.20 -9.33
CA GLU A 76 -0.73 -1.88 -10.59
C GLU A 76 -1.28 -0.60 -11.21
N SER A 77 -2.58 -0.39 -11.08
CA SER A 77 -3.20 0.85 -11.54
C SER A 77 -2.62 2.06 -10.83
N LEU A 78 -2.43 1.96 -9.52
CA LEU A 78 -1.84 3.04 -8.75
C LEU A 78 -0.37 3.27 -9.11
N LEU A 79 0.36 2.20 -9.39
CA LEU A 79 1.78 2.30 -9.73
C LEU A 79 2.01 3.12 -11.00
N GLU A 80 1.03 3.19 -11.90
CA GLU A 80 1.16 4.02 -13.08
C GLU A 80 1.34 5.49 -12.73
N GLN A 81 0.87 5.91 -11.58
CA GLN A 81 1.02 7.28 -11.11
C GLN A 81 2.34 7.52 -10.36
N TYR A 82 3.09 6.45 -10.10
CA TYR A 82 4.34 6.52 -9.35
C TYR A 82 5.44 5.76 -10.08
N PRO A 83 5.93 6.31 -11.21
CA PRO A 83 6.86 5.56 -12.07
C PRO A 83 8.14 5.14 -11.38
N SER A 84 8.65 5.92 -10.44
CA SER A 84 9.88 5.53 -9.75
C SER A 84 9.68 4.31 -8.88
N ILE A 85 8.52 4.19 -8.24
CA ILE A 85 8.21 3.02 -7.45
C ILE A 85 7.98 1.81 -8.35
N LYS A 86 7.28 2.02 -9.45
CA LYS A 86 7.03 0.95 -10.43
C LYS A 86 8.34 0.38 -10.95
N SER A 87 9.28 1.24 -11.33
CA SER A 87 10.59 0.82 -11.81
C SER A 87 11.34 0.02 -10.76
N ARG A 88 11.27 0.47 -9.52
CA ARG A 88 11.96 -0.19 -8.42
C ARG A 88 11.42 -1.59 -8.18
N ARG A 89 10.11 -1.77 -8.28
CA ARG A 89 9.51 -3.11 -8.14
C ARG A 89 9.94 -4.03 -9.27
N LEU A 90 10.01 -3.51 -10.48
CA LEU A 90 10.44 -4.30 -11.62
C LEU A 90 11.89 -4.77 -11.47
N GLN A 91 12.75 -3.91 -10.92
CA GLN A 91 14.15 -4.26 -10.69
C GLN A 91 14.30 -5.29 -9.58
N GLN A 92 13.38 -5.31 -8.65
CA GLN A 92 13.42 -6.24 -7.52
C GLN A 92 12.90 -7.63 -7.89
N ALA A 93 12.16 -7.71 -8.95
CA ALA A 93 11.64 -8.99 -9.40
C ALA A 93 12.74 -9.83 -10.00
#